data_76366852104091c940f7afd24ed2ae15
#
_entry.id   76366852104091c940f7afd24ed2ae15
#
_cell.length_a   1.000
_cell.length_b   1.000
_cell.length_c   1.000
_cell.angle_alpha   90.00
_cell.angle_beta   90.00
_cell.angle_gamma   90.00
#
_symmetry.space_group_name_H-M   'P 1'
#
loop_
_entity.id
_entity.type
_entity.pdbx_description
1 polymer ?
#
loop_
_entity_poly.entity_id
_entity_poly.type
_entity_poly.pdbx_seq_one_letter_code
_entity_poly.pdbx_strand_id
1 'polypeptide(L)'
;MRQTSWYVITGAPCSGKTSVICELERRGFRVVHEVARACIDRDLKNGKTRESIKADVPAFERRILHEKIRVESLLPDRETIFLDRAVPDSIAYYQIEGLPLDDPIEKSGAVCYKKIFFFERLPFEKDTVRTENTDFAARIDRELKNSYRRIGYSLTSVPVLPVRDRTDFILEHL
;
A
#
# COMPACT_ATOMS: atom_id res chain seq x y z
N MET A 1 -4.21 20.44 4.92
CA MET A 1 -4.28 19.21 4.10
C MET A 1 -3.97 19.57 2.65
N ARG A 2 -2.96 18.96 2.04
CA ARG A 2 -2.50 19.19 0.67
C ARG A 2 -3.37 18.39 -0.29
N GLN A 3 -4.09 19.08 -1.21
CA GLN A 3 -4.93 18.43 -2.21
C GLN A 3 -4.07 17.92 -3.37
N THR A 4 -4.26 16.66 -3.77
CA THR A 4 -3.45 16.06 -4.82
C THR A 4 -4.29 15.40 -5.90
N SER A 5 -3.67 15.13 -7.06
CA SER A 5 -4.21 14.28 -8.13
C SER A 5 -3.68 12.85 -8.04
N TRP A 6 -3.42 12.37 -6.81
CA TRP A 6 -2.85 11.05 -6.58
C TRP A 6 -3.91 10.00 -6.30
N TYR A 7 -3.67 8.82 -6.82
CA TYR A 7 -4.52 7.65 -6.67
C TYR A 7 -3.74 6.57 -5.91
N VAL A 8 -4.36 6.00 -4.90
CA VAL A 8 -3.72 4.93 -4.12
C VAL A 8 -4.25 3.58 -4.54
N ILE A 9 -3.36 2.63 -4.75
CA ILE A 9 -3.66 1.22 -4.96
C ILE A 9 -3.23 0.47 -3.70
N THR A 10 -4.19 -0.09 -2.97
CA THR A 10 -3.94 -0.81 -1.72
C THR A 10 -4.67 -2.16 -1.68
N GLY A 11 -4.43 -2.98 -0.67
CA GLY A 11 -4.97 -4.32 -0.48
C GLY A 11 -3.90 -5.27 0.07
N ALA A 12 -4.27 -6.49 0.49
CA ALA A 12 -3.35 -7.46 1.08
C ALA A 12 -2.17 -7.83 0.16
N PRO A 13 -1.10 -8.40 0.70
CA PRO A 13 -0.06 -9.03 -0.12
C PRO A 13 -0.64 -10.04 -1.12
N CYS A 14 0.01 -10.22 -2.25
CA CYS A 14 -0.38 -11.17 -3.31
C CYS A 14 -1.76 -10.91 -3.95
N SER A 15 -2.33 -9.70 -3.85
CA SER A 15 -3.58 -9.32 -4.54
C SER A 15 -3.37 -8.85 -6.00
N GLY A 16 -2.13 -8.84 -6.51
CA GLY A 16 -1.81 -8.46 -7.90
C GLY A 16 -1.59 -6.96 -8.12
N LYS A 17 -1.46 -6.15 -7.06
CA LYS A 17 -1.21 -4.68 -7.17
C LYS A 17 0.01 -4.34 -8.00
N THR A 18 1.14 -4.95 -7.69
CA THR A 18 2.42 -4.67 -8.37
C THR A 18 2.34 -4.89 -9.87
N SER A 19 1.62 -5.93 -10.33
CA SER A 19 1.43 -6.17 -11.76
C SER A 19 0.64 -5.05 -12.45
N VAL A 20 -0.38 -4.52 -11.77
CA VAL A 20 -1.18 -3.39 -12.28
C VAL A 20 -0.39 -2.08 -12.21
N ILE A 21 0.40 -1.84 -11.17
CA ILE A 21 1.31 -0.68 -11.10
C ILE A 21 2.31 -0.69 -12.25
N CYS A 22 2.92 -1.84 -12.56
CA CYS A 22 3.82 -1.98 -13.72
C CYS A 22 3.09 -1.77 -15.05
N GLU A 23 1.84 -2.19 -15.18
CA GLU A 23 1.04 -1.95 -16.39
C GLU A 23 0.66 -0.47 -16.54
N LEU A 24 0.32 0.23 -15.46
CA LEU A 24 0.10 1.68 -15.47
C LEU A 24 1.36 2.44 -15.90
N GLU A 25 2.53 2.05 -15.36
CA GLU A 25 3.83 2.62 -15.74
C GLU A 25 4.12 2.38 -17.23
N ARG A 26 3.88 1.17 -17.75
CA ARG A 26 4.02 0.83 -19.15
C ARG A 26 3.10 1.66 -20.06
N ARG A 27 1.93 2.08 -19.56
CA ARG A 27 1.00 2.98 -20.26
C ARG A 27 1.37 4.46 -20.15
N GLY A 28 2.52 4.79 -19.52
CA GLY A 28 3.05 6.15 -19.44
C GLY A 28 2.58 6.95 -18.22
N PHE A 29 1.89 6.35 -17.28
CA PHE A 29 1.55 7.02 -16.03
C PHE A 29 2.74 7.01 -15.07
N ARG A 30 2.87 8.09 -14.30
CA ARG A 30 3.83 8.12 -13.20
C ARG A 30 3.34 7.25 -12.05
N VAL A 31 4.23 6.41 -11.54
CA VAL A 31 3.93 5.51 -10.43
C VAL A 31 4.94 5.68 -9.29
N VAL A 32 4.53 5.33 -8.08
CA VAL A 32 5.40 5.13 -6.92
C VAL A 32 5.27 3.68 -6.50
N HIS A 33 6.34 2.91 -6.65
CA HIS A 33 6.40 1.52 -6.22
C HIS A 33 6.42 1.40 -4.70
N GLU A 34 6.08 0.21 -4.18
CA GLU A 34 5.96 -0.05 -2.75
C GLU A 34 7.23 0.33 -1.97
N VAL A 35 7.12 1.38 -1.16
CA VAL A 35 8.24 1.95 -0.39
C VAL A 35 8.85 0.94 0.57
N ALA A 36 8.02 0.11 1.24
CA ALA A 36 8.52 -0.91 2.15
C ALA A 36 9.42 -1.94 1.43
N ARG A 37 9.00 -2.38 0.24
CA ARG A 37 9.78 -3.29 -0.60
C ARG A 37 11.13 -2.66 -0.98
N ALA A 38 11.12 -1.42 -1.43
CA ALA A 38 12.35 -0.70 -1.81
C ALA A 38 13.32 -0.54 -0.62
N CYS A 39 12.80 -0.29 0.59
CA CYS A 39 13.61 -0.24 1.81
C CYS A 39 14.24 -1.59 2.15
N ILE A 40 13.47 -2.67 2.09
CA ILE A 40 13.96 -4.04 2.34
C ILE A 40 15.02 -4.43 1.31
N ASP A 41 14.76 -4.20 0.02
CA ASP A 41 15.69 -4.56 -1.05
C ASP A 41 17.01 -3.79 -0.94
N ARG A 42 16.96 -2.52 -0.53
CA ARG A 42 18.15 -1.71 -0.23
C ARG A 42 18.95 -2.29 0.95
N ASP A 43 18.28 -2.68 2.02
CA ASP A 43 18.93 -3.26 3.20
C ASP A 43 19.57 -4.62 2.88
N LEU A 44 18.89 -5.47 2.10
CA LEU A 44 19.45 -6.76 1.64
C LEU A 44 20.69 -6.57 0.76
N LYS A 45 20.67 -5.59 -0.16
CA LYS A 45 21.86 -5.23 -0.97
C LYS A 45 23.03 -4.73 -0.13
N ASN A 46 22.75 -4.13 1.04
CA ASN A 46 23.75 -3.69 2.01
C ASN A 46 24.19 -4.79 2.99
N GLY A 47 23.84 -6.05 2.71
CA GLY A 47 24.30 -7.21 3.48
C GLY A 47 23.48 -7.55 4.73
N LYS A 48 22.33 -6.90 4.96
CA LYS A 48 21.42 -7.30 6.06
C LYS A 48 20.63 -8.56 5.69
N THR A 49 20.22 -9.33 6.69
CA THR A 49 19.29 -10.45 6.51
C THR A 49 17.84 -10.00 6.74
N ARG A 50 16.86 -10.77 6.27
CA ARG A 50 15.43 -10.50 6.50
C ARG A 50 15.10 -10.46 7.99
N GLU A 51 15.70 -11.35 8.76
CA GLU A 51 15.55 -11.44 10.22
C GLU A 51 16.08 -10.17 10.89
N SER A 52 17.28 -9.72 10.52
CA SER A 52 17.87 -8.49 11.09
C SER A 52 17.08 -7.23 10.73
N ILE A 53 16.48 -7.17 9.54
CA ILE A 53 15.66 -6.03 9.10
C ILE A 53 14.39 -5.90 9.95
N LYS A 54 13.81 -7.04 10.37
CA LYS A 54 12.59 -7.11 11.18
C LYS A 54 12.82 -7.40 12.67
N ALA A 55 14.06 -7.39 13.14
CA ALA A 55 14.38 -7.67 14.53
C ALA A 55 13.77 -6.64 15.51
N ASP A 56 13.65 -5.38 15.07
CA ASP A 56 12.96 -4.31 15.80
C ASP A 56 11.77 -3.84 14.94
N VAL A 57 10.62 -4.47 15.14
CA VAL A 57 9.39 -4.17 14.40
C VAL A 57 8.95 -2.71 14.58
N PRO A 58 8.92 -2.12 15.79
CA PRO A 58 8.59 -0.71 15.97
C PRO A 58 9.51 0.23 15.19
N ALA A 59 10.81 0.00 15.21
CA ALA A 59 11.77 0.82 14.45
C ALA A 59 11.60 0.64 12.95
N PHE A 60 11.33 -0.58 12.48
CA PHE A 60 11.06 -0.87 11.08
C PHE A 60 9.81 -0.11 10.59
N GLU A 61 8.68 -0.22 11.28
CA GLU A 61 7.42 0.42 10.88
C GLU A 61 7.53 1.96 10.91
N ARG A 62 8.18 2.54 11.93
CA ARG A 62 8.47 3.99 11.95
C ARG A 62 9.31 4.43 10.75
N ARG A 63 10.34 3.66 10.40
CA ARG A 63 11.17 3.95 9.23
C ARG A 63 10.37 3.92 7.93
N ILE A 64 9.49 2.92 7.75
CA ILE A 64 8.62 2.83 6.57
C ILE A 64 7.65 4.02 6.50
N LEU A 65 7.04 4.39 7.62
CA LEU A 65 6.17 5.57 7.71
C LEU A 65 6.91 6.85 7.28
N HIS A 66 8.09 7.10 7.86
CA HIS A 66 8.89 8.28 7.53
C HIS A 66 9.35 8.30 6.06
N GLU A 67 9.72 7.14 5.51
CA GLU A 67 10.14 7.06 4.11
C GLU A 67 8.96 7.29 3.14
N LYS A 68 7.76 6.81 3.46
CA LYS A 68 6.54 7.14 2.71
C LYS A 68 6.28 8.65 2.72
N ILE A 69 6.32 9.28 3.90
CA ILE A 69 6.13 10.74 4.05
C ILE A 69 7.18 11.47 3.21
N ARG A 70 8.45 11.07 3.28
CA ARG A 70 9.52 11.68 2.50
C ARG A 70 9.28 11.54 1.00
N VAL A 71 8.90 10.37 0.52
CA VAL A 71 8.60 10.13 -0.90
C VAL A 71 7.43 11.01 -1.33
N GLU A 72 6.31 11.00 -0.60
CA GLU A 72 5.14 11.80 -0.93
C GLU A 72 5.41 13.31 -0.88
N SER A 73 6.32 13.78 -0.02
CA SER A 73 6.69 15.20 0.05
C SER A 73 7.39 15.73 -1.19
N LEU A 74 7.99 14.84 -1.98
CA LEU A 74 8.74 15.17 -3.20
C LEU A 74 7.89 15.08 -4.48
N LEU A 75 6.64 14.61 -4.37
CA LEU A 75 5.76 14.45 -5.53
C LEU A 75 5.02 15.74 -5.87
N PRO A 76 4.81 16.05 -7.16
CA PRO A 76 4.01 17.18 -7.59
C PRO A 76 2.51 16.92 -7.37
N ASP A 77 1.80 17.88 -6.76
CA ASP A 77 0.42 17.73 -6.32
C ASP A 77 -0.58 17.57 -7.47
N ARG A 78 -0.33 18.23 -8.61
CA ARG A 78 -1.27 18.31 -9.75
C ARG A 78 -1.05 17.25 -10.81
N GLU A 79 -0.04 16.43 -10.68
CA GLU A 79 0.25 15.34 -11.60
C GLU A 79 -0.56 14.09 -11.20
N THR A 80 -1.11 13.39 -12.19
CA THR A 80 -1.73 12.09 -11.96
C THR A 80 -0.66 11.05 -11.63
N ILE A 81 -0.65 10.59 -10.38
CA ILE A 81 0.33 9.62 -9.88
C ILE A 81 -0.40 8.47 -9.20
N PHE A 82 0.01 7.24 -9.50
CA PHE A 82 -0.48 6.04 -8.81
C PHE A 82 0.55 5.58 -7.77
N LEU A 83 0.11 5.39 -6.54
CA LEU A 83 0.94 4.96 -5.42
C LEU A 83 0.64 3.49 -5.09
N ASP A 84 1.66 2.62 -5.14
CA ASP A 84 1.55 1.27 -4.55
C ASP A 84 1.69 1.40 -3.04
N ARG A 85 0.57 1.53 -2.36
CA ARG A 85 0.39 1.94 -0.96
C ARG A 85 0.78 3.41 -0.71
N ALA A 86 0.21 3.97 0.34
CA ALA A 86 0.45 5.34 0.78
C ALA A 86 0.67 5.41 2.30
N VAL A 87 0.82 6.61 2.84
CA VAL A 87 0.99 6.82 4.29
C VAL A 87 -0.11 6.15 5.11
N PRO A 88 -1.42 6.20 4.75
CA PRO A 88 -2.49 5.56 5.53
C PRO A 88 -2.39 4.04 5.68
N ASP A 89 -1.72 3.33 4.75
CA ASP A 89 -1.45 1.90 4.92
C ASP A 89 -0.66 1.61 6.21
N SER A 90 0.16 2.55 6.68
CA SER A 90 0.95 2.37 7.91
C SER A 90 0.07 2.24 9.15
N ILE A 91 -1.15 2.83 9.17
CA ILE A 91 -2.10 2.66 10.28
C ILE A 91 -2.44 1.17 10.46
N ALA A 92 -2.68 0.44 9.34
CA ALA A 92 -3.00 -0.98 9.39
C ALA A 92 -1.85 -1.82 9.94
N TYR A 93 -0.63 -1.55 9.50
CA TYR A 93 0.57 -2.27 9.99
C TYR A 93 0.84 -1.99 11.46
N TYR A 94 0.75 -0.72 11.89
CA TYR A 94 0.87 -0.37 13.31
C TYR A 94 -0.20 -1.07 14.15
N GLN A 95 -1.46 -1.13 13.67
CA GLN A 95 -2.55 -1.83 14.37
C GLN A 95 -2.29 -3.34 14.49
N ILE A 96 -1.74 -3.97 13.46
CA ILE A 96 -1.41 -5.40 13.45
C ILE A 96 -0.29 -5.70 14.43
N GLU A 97 0.71 -4.83 14.49
CA GLU A 97 1.87 -4.98 15.38
C GLU A 97 1.62 -4.45 16.80
N GLY A 98 0.41 -3.95 17.10
CA GLY A 98 0.06 -3.44 18.43
C GLY A 98 0.78 -2.14 18.82
N LEU A 99 1.18 -1.34 17.82
CA LEU A 99 1.87 -0.07 18.02
C LEU A 99 0.88 1.10 18.22
N PRO A 100 1.29 2.20 18.87
CA PRO A 100 0.47 3.42 18.99
C PRO A 100 0.10 4.00 17.62
N LEU A 101 -1.17 4.40 17.45
CA LEU A 101 -1.71 4.84 16.15
C LEU A 101 -1.68 6.35 15.95
N ASP A 102 -1.33 7.14 16.96
CA ASP A 102 -1.42 8.60 16.92
C ASP A 102 -0.59 9.20 15.78
N ASP A 103 0.69 8.78 15.68
CA ASP A 103 1.61 9.27 14.65
C ASP A 103 1.16 8.91 13.21
N PRO A 104 0.87 7.65 12.85
CA PRO A 104 0.43 7.35 11.49
C PRO A 104 -0.94 7.95 11.14
N ILE A 105 -1.85 8.14 12.10
CA ILE A 105 -3.13 8.81 11.88
C ILE A 105 -2.90 10.30 11.59
N GLU A 106 -2.12 11.00 12.44
CA GLU A 106 -1.78 12.41 12.25
C GLU A 106 -1.13 12.66 10.90
N LYS A 107 -0.10 11.88 10.55
CA LYS A 107 0.64 12.02 9.30
C LYS A 107 -0.23 11.72 8.07
N SER A 108 -1.19 10.80 8.20
CA SER A 108 -2.15 10.49 7.13
C SER A 108 -3.08 11.66 6.80
N GLY A 109 -3.29 12.60 7.74
CA GLY A 109 -4.07 13.81 7.53
C GLY A 109 -3.36 14.91 6.73
N ALA A 110 -2.07 14.77 6.43
CA ALA A 110 -1.30 15.80 5.72
C ALA A 110 -1.66 15.91 4.23
N VAL A 111 -2.03 14.81 3.59
CA VAL A 111 -2.32 14.69 2.14
C VAL A 111 -3.75 14.22 1.91
N CYS A 112 -4.41 14.80 0.91
CA CYS A 112 -5.70 14.35 0.41
C CYS A 112 -5.51 13.66 -0.94
N TYR A 113 -5.67 12.34 -0.96
CA TYR A 113 -5.64 11.53 -2.18
C TYR A 113 -6.96 11.65 -2.91
N LYS A 114 -6.93 11.60 -4.24
CA LYS A 114 -8.13 11.77 -5.06
C LYS A 114 -9.07 10.57 -4.99
N LYS A 115 -8.50 9.35 -4.98
CA LYS A 115 -9.26 8.11 -4.86
C LYS A 115 -8.39 6.97 -4.34
N ILE A 116 -9.03 6.02 -3.66
CA ILE A 116 -8.38 4.82 -3.13
C ILE A 116 -8.98 3.60 -3.83
N PHE A 117 -8.15 2.87 -4.57
CA PHE A 117 -8.48 1.59 -5.19
C PHE A 117 -8.06 0.45 -4.28
N PHE A 118 -9.03 -0.34 -3.85
CA PHE A 118 -8.80 -1.49 -2.99
C PHE A 118 -8.85 -2.78 -3.80
N PHE A 119 -7.75 -3.53 -3.81
CA PHE A 119 -7.63 -4.78 -4.53
C PHE A 119 -8.15 -5.93 -3.69
N GLU A 120 -9.22 -6.57 -4.17
CA GLU A 120 -9.72 -7.81 -3.59
C GLU A 120 -8.67 -8.92 -3.71
N ARG A 121 -8.64 -9.80 -2.72
CA ARG A 121 -7.72 -10.94 -2.73
C ARG A 121 -8.00 -11.85 -3.89
N LEU A 122 -6.95 -12.34 -4.52
CA LEU A 122 -7.07 -13.42 -5.50
C LEU A 122 -7.56 -14.69 -4.81
N PRO A 123 -8.46 -15.48 -5.45
CA PRO A 123 -8.82 -16.79 -4.94
C PRO A 123 -7.55 -17.63 -4.74
N PHE A 124 -7.37 -18.20 -3.54
CA PHE A 124 -6.28 -19.11 -3.30
C PHE A 124 -6.56 -20.44 -4.02
N GLU A 125 -5.68 -20.87 -4.91
CA GLU A 125 -5.56 -22.30 -5.20
C GLU A 125 -5.08 -22.97 -3.91
N LYS A 126 -5.84 -23.97 -3.44
CA LYS A 126 -5.57 -24.74 -2.22
C LYS A 126 -4.25 -25.52 -2.40
N ASP A 127 -3.15 -24.97 -1.90
CA ASP A 127 -1.93 -25.69 -1.65
C ASP A 127 -1.76 -25.87 -0.14
N THR A 128 -1.57 -27.09 0.32
CA THR A 128 -1.65 -27.55 1.72
C THR A 128 -0.65 -26.90 2.68
N VAL A 129 0.26 -26.04 2.21
CA VAL A 129 1.35 -25.42 2.98
C VAL A 129 1.04 -23.97 3.43
N ARG A 130 -0.13 -23.38 3.06
CA ARG A 130 -0.37 -21.94 3.19
C ARG A 130 -1.59 -21.52 4.02
N THR A 131 -2.07 -22.34 4.93
CA THR A 131 -3.24 -21.99 5.79
C THR A 131 -2.94 -20.84 6.75
N GLU A 132 -1.74 -20.75 7.33
CA GLU A 132 -1.35 -19.65 8.24
C GLU A 132 -1.27 -18.27 7.54
N ASN A 133 -0.97 -18.25 6.24
CA ASN A 133 -0.92 -17.03 5.44
C ASN A 133 -2.31 -16.45 5.11
N THR A 134 -3.37 -17.27 5.17
CA THR A 134 -4.75 -16.83 4.81
C THR A 134 -5.37 -15.94 5.89
N ASP A 135 -5.19 -16.28 7.16
CA ASP A 135 -5.75 -15.52 8.29
C ASP A 135 -5.03 -14.19 8.46
N PHE A 136 -3.70 -14.19 8.29
CA PHE A 136 -2.92 -12.97 8.31
C PHE A 136 -3.29 -12.03 7.15
N ALA A 137 -3.46 -12.56 5.93
CA ALA A 137 -3.91 -11.77 4.79
C ALA A 137 -5.32 -11.21 4.97
N ALA A 138 -6.25 -11.99 5.59
CA ALA A 138 -7.59 -11.53 5.92
C ALA A 138 -7.56 -10.41 6.98
N ARG A 139 -6.69 -10.53 7.97
CA ARG A 139 -6.48 -9.51 8.99
C ARG A 139 -5.94 -8.22 8.38
N ILE A 140 -4.92 -8.31 7.50
CA ILE A 140 -4.38 -7.15 6.78
C ILE A 140 -5.45 -6.46 5.94
N ASP A 141 -6.25 -7.20 5.16
CA ASP A 141 -7.34 -6.62 4.36
C ASP A 141 -8.31 -5.82 5.20
N ARG A 142 -8.73 -6.39 6.32
CA ARG A 142 -9.65 -5.73 7.25
C ARG A 142 -9.04 -4.45 7.81
N GLU A 143 -7.80 -4.51 8.29
CA GLU A 143 -7.14 -3.36 8.91
C GLU A 143 -6.81 -2.27 7.87
N LEU A 144 -6.48 -2.61 6.63
CA LEU A 144 -6.30 -1.65 5.55
C LEU A 144 -7.62 -0.93 5.23
N LYS A 145 -8.75 -1.67 5.12
CA LYS A 145 -10.08 -1.07 4.91
C LYS A 145 -10.44 -0.12 6.06
N ASN A 146 -10.20 -0.54 7.29
CA ASN A 146 -10.47 0.24 8.49
C ASN A 146 -9.61 1.51 8.56
N SER A 147 -8.33 1.42 8.18
CA SER A 147 -7.40 2.55 8.19
C SER A 147 -7.87 3.70 7.29
N TYR A 148 -8.23 3.40 6.06
CA TYR A 148 -8.72 4.42 5.13
C TYR A 148 -10.10 4.97 5.54
N ARG A 149 -11.02 4.12 5.99
CA ARG A 149 -12.34 4.56 6.49
C ARG A 149 -12.23 5.46 7.72
N ARG A 150 -11.31 5.14 8.65
CA ARG A 150 -11.05 5.94 9.85
C ARG A 150 -10.68 7.37 9.55
N ILE A 151 -9.99 7.62 8.46
CA ILE A 151 -9.56 8.96 8.02
C ILE A 151 -10.47 9.54 6.93
N GLY A 152 -11.66 8.96 6.73
CA GLY A 152 -12.74 9.53 5.91
C GLY A 152 -12.75 9.13 4.44
N TYR A 153 -11.94 8.16 4.01
CA TYR A 153 -11.97 7.71 2.60
C TYR A 153 -13.01 6.63 2.35
N SER A 154 -13.68 6.75 1.21
CA SER A 154 -14.38 5.65 0.55
C SER A 154 -13.38 4.83 -0.28
N LEU A 155 -13.61 3.53 -0.36
CA LEU A 155 -12.78 2.61 -1.14
C LEU A 155 -13.53 2.17 -2.41
N THR A 156 -12.86 2.26 -3.55
CA THR A 156 -13.32 1.66 -4.80
C THR A 156 -12.74 0.25 -4.90
N SER A 157 -13.58 -0.77 -4.77
CA SER A 157 -13.15 -2.17 -4.86
C SER A 157 -12.79 -2.51 -6.30
N VAL A 158 -11.58 -3.03 -6.51
CA VAL A 158 -11.12 -3.50 -7.82
C VAL A 158 -11.36 -5.01 -7.88
N PRO A 159 -12.22 -5.48 -8.80
CA PRO A 159 -12.58 -6.89 -8.88
C PRO A 159 -11.39 -7.76 -9.30
N VAL A 160 -11.52 -9.07 -9.07
CA VAL A 160 -10.54 -10.06 -9.50
C VAL A 160 -10.69 -10.31 -11.00
N LEU A 161 -9.86 -9.64 -11.79
CA LEU A 161 -9.83 -9.71 -13.26
C LEU A 161 -8.37 -9.84 -13.73
N PRO A 162 -8.12 -10.15 -15.00
CA PRO A 162 -6.79 -10.04 -15.60
C PRO A 162 -6.17 -8.65 -15.40
N VAL A 163 -4.84 -8.58 -15.40
CA VAL A 163 -4.10 -7.33 -15.12
C VAL A 163 -4.55 -6.17 -16.00
N ARG A 164 -4.72 -6.43 -17.30
CA ARG A 164 -5.17 -5.42 -18.27
C ARG A 164 -6.54 -4.86 -17.91
N ASP A 165 -7.49 -5.74 -17.61
CA ASP A 165 -8.89 -5.37 -17.34
C ASP A 165 -9.00 -4.61 -16.01
N ARG A 166 -8.19 -4.97 -14.98
CA ARG A 166 -8.09 -4.18 -13.73
C ARG A 166 -7.50 -2.80 -13.98
N THR A 167 -6.52 -2.71 -14.87
CA THR A 167 -5.92 -1.42 -15.23
C THR A 167 -6.94 -0.55 -15.97
N ASP A 168 -7.69 -1.13 -16.90
CA ASP A 168 -8.77 -0.43 -17.63
C ASP A 168 -9.86 0.02 -16.65
N PHE A 169 -10.29 -0.86 -15.73
CA PHE A 169 -11.24 -0.51 -14.66
C PHE A 169 -10.75 0.70 -13.83
N ILE A 170 -9.48 0.73 -13.44
CA ILE A 170 -8.94 1.87 -12.67
C ILE A 170 -9.02 3.15 -13.49
N LEU A 171 -8.63 3.11 -14.78
CA LEU A 171 -8.60 4.30 -15.63
C LEU A 171 -10.00 4.83 -15.96
N GLU A 172 -11.00 3.95 -16.05
CA GLU A 172 -12.41 4.33 -16.25
C GLU A 172 -13.03 4.97 -14.99
N HIS A 173 -12.40 4.79 -13.82
CA HIS A 173 -12.89 5.30 -12.54
C HIS A 173 -12.05 6.44 -11.96
N LEU A 174 -11.25 7.14 -12.78
CA LEU A 174 -10.44 8.31 -12.33
C LEU A 174 -11.25 9.56 -11.99
#